data_3acbb34e399997b316d988211f81770e
#
_entry.id   3acbb34e399997b316d988211f81770e
#
_cell.length_a   1.000
_cell.length_b   1.000
_cell.length_c   1.000
_cell.angle_alpha   90.00
_cell.angle_beta   90.00
_cell.angle_gamma   90.00
#
_symmetry.space_group_name_H-M   'P 1'
#
loop_
_entity.id
_entity.type
_entity.pdbx_description
1 polymer ?
#
loop_
_entity_poly.entity_id
_entity_poly.type
_entity_poly.pdbx_seq_one_letter_code
_entity_poly.pdbx_strand_id
1 'polypeptide(L)'
;MHYSALKAIVIGAIPYSDSSKVVKVLTEHGVLPIFVRLSKKGGNSVWHPLASIELSEVRRKNTSSLATYRGVERLTPAIKTQQDPKRTALAFFIAEVLEKSLQEGAHIEGVFGVVEEAVNLLENDEYVANLHFYTIAKVVSALGLMPENPGEVGMSLHLEDGEW
;
A
#
# COMPACT_ATOMS: atom_id res chain seq x y z
N MET A 1 13.10 -16.93 2.50
CA MET A 1 11.67 -16.66 2.74
C MET A 1 10.86 -17.30 1.63
N HIS A 2 9.81 -18.03 1.97
CA HIS A 2 8.92 -18.69 1.02
C HIS A 2 7.48 -18.64 1.54
N TYR A 3 6.55 -18.23 0.69
CA TYR A 3 5.11 -18.25 0.96
C TYR A 3 4.39 -18.95 -0.18
N SER A 4 3.49 -19.88 0.11
CA SER A 4 2.62 -20.54 -0.87
C SER A 4 1.56 -19.57 -1.41
N ALA A 5 0.99 -18.72 -0.54
CA ALA A 5 0.10 -17.63 -0.86
C ALA A 5 0.45 -16.44 0.02
N LEU A 6 0.39 -15.22 -0.52
CA LEU A 6 0.71 -13.98 0.19
C LEU A 6 -0.23 -12.87 -0.28
N LYS A 7 -1.06 -12.38 0.63
CA LYS A 7 -1.85 -11.17 0.39
C LYS A 7 -0.95 -9.94 0.39
N ALA A 8 -1.19 -9.06 -0.57
CA ALA A 8 -0.37 -7.88 -0.75
C ALA A 8 -1.17 -6.71 -1.36
N ILE A 9 -0.76 -5.49 -1.05
CA ILE A 9 -1.31 -4.26 -1.62
C ILE A 9 -0.18 -3.50 -2.33
N VAL A 10 -0.41 -3.13 -3.59
CA VAL A 10 0.60 -2.40 -4.38
C VAL A 10 0.73 -0.98 -3.87
N ILE A 11 1.93 -0.57 -3.44
CA ILE A 11 2.21 0.78 -2.95
C ILE A 11 3.15 1.58 -3.86
N GLY A 12 3.88 0.93 -4.76
CA GLY A 12 4.75 1.63 -5.71
C GLY A 12 5.26 0.72 -6.81
N ALA A 13 5.73 1.33 -7.91
CA ALA A 13 6.34 0.61 -9.01
C ALA A 13 7.40 1.46 -9.71
N ILE A 14 8.58 0.91 -9.90
CA ILE A 14 9.71 1.57 -10.56
C ILE A 14 10.08 0.77 -11.81
N PRO A 15 10.20 1.39 -13.00
CA PRO A 15 10.72 0.73 -14.19
C PRO A 15 12.10 0.15 -13.93
N TYR A 16 12.33 -1.10 -14.35
CA TYR A 16 13.62 -1.76 -14.26
C TYR A 16 14.27 -1.95 -15.65
N SER A 17 13.44 -2.28 -16.66
CA SER A 17 13.79 -2.36 -18.08
C SER A 17 12.56 -2.16 -18.93
N ASP A 18 12.69 -2.16 -20.26
CA ASP A 18 11.56 -2.05 -21.21
C ASP A 18 10.47 -3.13 -21.00
N SER A 19 10.84 -4.27 -20.43
CA SER A 19 9.95 -5.41 -20.23
C SER A 19 9.78 -5.84 -18.77
N SER A 20 10.28 -5.06 -17.81
CA SER A 20 10.21 -5.40 -16.40
C SER A 20 10.16 -4.16 -15.49
N LYS A 21 9.61 -4.36 -14.30
CA LYS A 21 9.55 -3.34 -13.23
C LYS A 21 9.79 -3.99 -11.87
N VAL A 22 10.20 -3.20 -10.90
CA VAL A 22 10.17 -3.54 -9.49
C VAL A 22 8.90 -2.96 -8.91
N VAL A 23 8.08 -3.80 -8.32
CA VAL A 23 6.84 -3.40 -7.63
C VAL A 23 7.06 -3.53 -6.14
N LYS A 24 6.80 -2.47 -5.38
CA LYS A 24 6.76 -2.52 -3.93
C LYS A 24 5.35 -2.86 -3.49
N VAL A 25 5.21 -3.89 -2.69
CA VAL A 25 3.94 -4.28 -2.10
C VAL A 25 4.01 -4.24 -0.59
N LEU A 26 2.93 -3.81 0.03
CA LEU A 26 2.70 -3.91 1.46
C LEU A 26 2.07 -5.27 1.75
N THR A 27 2.58 -5.97 2.75
CA THR A 27 2.08 -7.26 3.23
C THR A 27 1.92 -7.21 4.75
N GLU A 28 1.31 -8.21 5.36
CA GLU A 28 1.27 -8.37 6.82
C GLU A 28 2.67 -8.47 7.45
N HIS A 29 3.68 -8.84 6.64
CA HIS A 29 5.07 -8.99 7.07
C HIS A 29 5.95 -7.76 6.75
N GLY A 30 5.36 -6.66 6.30
CA GLY A 30 6.06 -5.44 5.91
C GLY A 30 6.13 -5.24 4.39
N VAL A 31 6.95 -4.27 3.97
CA VAL A 31 7.14 -3.92 2.56
C VAL A 31 8.07 -4.92 1.88
N LEU A 32 7.63 -5.43 0.72
CA LEU A 32 8.36 -6.41 -0.07
C LEU A 32 8.54 -5.92 -1.52
N PRO A 33 9.79 -5.74 -2.00
CA PRO A 33 10.05 -5.47 -3.41
C PRO A 33 10.01 -6.75 -4.23
N ILE A 34 9.24 -6.72 -5.34
CA ILE A 34 8.99 -7.87 -6.21
C ILE A 34 9.45 -7.54 -7.62
N PHE A 35 10.15 -8.48 -8.26
CA PHE A 35 10.49 -8.40 -9.67
C PHE A 35 9.31 -8.85 -10.53
N VAL A 36 8.82 -7.96 -11.39
CA VAL A 36 7.66 -8.19 -12.27
C VAL A 36 8.07 -8.08 -13.74
N ARG A 37 7.78 -9.12 -14.51
CA ARG A 37 7.89 -9.08 -15.98
C ARG A 37 6.58 -8.57 -16.57
N LEU A 38 6.67 -7.58 -17.46
CA LEU A 38 5.51 -7.04 -18.15
C LEU A 38 5.05 -8.01 -19.24
N SER A 39 3.77 -8.38 -19.20
CA SER A 39 3.17 -9.22 -20.23
C SER A 39 2.75 -8.39 -21.44
N LYS A 40 3.12 -8.83 -22.65
CA LYS A 40 2.64 -8.23 -23.90
C LYS A 40 1.15 -8.53 -24.17
N LYS A 41 0.60 -9.56 -23.52
CA LYS A 41 -0.79 -10.03 -23.72
C LYS A 41 -1.80 -9.44 -22.73
N GLY A 42 -1.41 -8.46 -21.91
CA GLY A 42 -2.26 -7.90 -20.84
C GLY A 42 -1.87 -8.44 -19.45
N GLY A 43 -2.68 -8.14 -18.43
CA GLY A 43 -2.40 -8.53 -17.04
C GLY A 43 -1.57 -7.49 -16.25
N ASN A 44 -1.14 -6.41 -16.91
CA ASN A 44 -0.39 -5.35 -16.23
C ASN A 44 -1.29 -4.48 -15.32
N SER A 45 -2.61 -4.55 -15.50
CA SER A 45 -3.58 -3.77 -14.71
C SER A 45 -3.68 -4.20 -13.25
N VAL A 46 -3.17 -5.37 -12.87
CA VAL A 46 -3.14 -5.79 -11.46
C VAL A 46 -2.15 -4.99 -10.62
N TRP A 47 -1.18 -4.32 -11.26
CA TRP A 47 -0.09 -3.60 -10.61
C TRP A 47 -0.35 -2.09 -10.50
N HIS A 48 -1.59 -1.64 -10.40
CA HIS A 48 -1.88 -0.23 -10.16
C HIS A 48 -1.82 0.10 -8.65
N PRO A 49 -1.64 1.37 -8.28
CA PRO A 49 -1.62 1.79 -6.88
C PRO A 49 -2.84 1.33 -6.10
N LEU A 50 -2.64 0.85 -4.89
CA LEU A 50 -3.62 0.25 -3.99
C LEU A 50 -4.35 -0.99 -4.54
N ALA A 51 -3.85 -1.63 -5.61
CA ALA A 51 -4.38 -2.93 -6.00
C ALA A 51 -4.17 -3.95 -4.88
N SER A 52 -5.27 -4.56 -4.42
CA SER A 52 -5.24 -5.70 -3.51
C SER A 52 -5.11 -6.98 -4.32
N ILE A 53 -4.06 -7.74 -4.04
CA ILE A 53 -3.65 -8.93 -4.82
C ILE A 53 -3.28 -10.08 -3.91
N GLU A 54 -3.36 -11.30 -4.43
CA GLU A 54 -2.73 -12.47 -3.86
C GLU A 54 -1.62 -12.97 -4.79
N LEU A 55 -0.46 -13.18 -4.20
CA LEU A 55 0.72 -13.71 -4.88
C LEU A 55 0.90 -15.18 -4.50
N SER A 56 1.10 -16.06 -5.48
CA SER A 56 1.39 -17.47 -5.24
C SER A 56 2.88 -17.78 -5.41
N GLU A 57 3.37 -18.76 -4.63
CA GLU A 57 4.75 -19.24 -4.69
C GLU A 57 5.80 -18.11 -4.58
N VAL A 58 5.63 -17.25 -3.60
CA VAL A 58 6.57 -16.13 -3.38
C VAL A 58 7.87 -16.63 -2.77
N ARG A 59 9.00 -16.30 -3.40
CA ARG A 59 10.35 -16.70 -2.96
C ARG A 59 11.28 -15.51 -2.91
N ARG A 60 12.05 -15.39 -1.83
CA ARG A 60 13.12 -14.41 -1.66
C ARG A 60 14.34 -15.09 -1.08
N LYS A 61 15.50 -14.97 -1.74
CA LYS A 61 16.74 -15.63 -1.29
C LYS A 61 17.29 -15.00 -0.01
N ASN A 62 17.40 -13.68 0.02
CA ASN A 62 17.88 -12.90 1.16
C ASN A 62 17.19 -11.52 1.18
N THR A 63 17.43 -10.73 2.22
CA THR A 63 16.82 -9.39 2.39
C THR A 63 17.25 -8.39 1.34
N SER A 64 18.41 -8.55 0.72
CA SER A 64 18.92 -7.66 -0.34
C SER A 64 18.45 -8.05 -1.76
N SER A 65 17.79 -9.20 -1.94
CA SER A 65 17.30 -9.65 -3.24
C SER A 65 15.83 -9.27 -3.45
N LEU A 66 15.45 -9.05 -4.72
CA LEU A 66 14.04 -8.92 -5.08
C LEU A 66 13.32 -10.26 -4.90
N ALA A 67 12.08 -10.20 -4.45
CA ALA A 67 11.23 -11.38 -4.41
C ALA A 67 10.75 -11.75 -5.81
N THR A 68 10.51 -13.03 -6.04
CA THR A 68 9.89 -13.57 -7.24
C THR A 68 8.60 -14.28 -6.87
N TYR A 69 7.66 -14.38 -7.79
CA TYR A 69 6.38 -15.04 -7.61
C TYR A 69 6.04 -15.88 -8.85
N ARG A 70 5.09 -16.80 -8.73
CA ARG A 70 4.66 -17.66 -9.84
C ARG A 70 3.35 -17.20 -10.45
N GLY A 71 2.39 -16.75 -9.63
CA GLY A 71 1.09 -16.26 -10.07
C GLY A 71 0.65 -15.05 -9.28
N VAL A 72 -0.25 -14.27 -9.86
CA VAL A 72 -0.87 -13.11 -9.24
C VAL A 72 -2.35 -13.07 -9.57
N GLU A 73 -3.18 -12.89 -8.56
CA GLU A 73 -4.63 -12.72 -8.69
C GLU A 73 -5.06 -11.44 -7.99
N ARG A 74 -6.06 -10.78 -8.52
CA ARG A 74 -6.65 -9.60 -7.91
C ARG A 74 -7.72 -10.05 -6.91
N LEU A 75 -7.65 -9.53 -5.68
CA LEU A 75 -8.61 -9.82 -4.62
C LEU A 75 -9.82 -8.87 -4.65
N THR A 76 -9.59 -7.59 -4.98
CA THR A 76 -10.65 -6.58 -5.06
C THR A 76 -10.80 -6.09 -6.51
N PRO A 77 -12.01 -6.01 -7.07
CA PRO A 77 -12.24 -5.64 -8.47
C PRO A 77 -11.64 -4.30 -8.88
N ALA A 78 -11.63 -3.30 -8.00
CA ALA A 78 -11.15 -1.93 -8.24
C ALA A 78 -11.84 -1.23 -9.44
N ILE A 79 -13.10 -1.56 -9.72
CA ILE A 79 -13.86 -1.02 -10.87
C ILE A 79 -14.14 0.46 -10.64
N LYS A 80 -14.73 0.83 -9.50
CA LYS A 80 -15.03 2.22 -9.18
C LYS A 80 -13.77 3.05 -9.05
N THR A 81 -12.73 2.49 -8.40
CA THR A 81 -11.44 3.16 -8.22
C THR A 81 -10.80 3.53 -9.56
N GLN A 82 -10.90 2.68 -10.56
CA GLN A 82 -10.31 2.94 -11.89
C GLN A 82 -11.19 3.83 -12.79
N GLN A 83 -12.50 3.84 -12.60
CA GLN A 83 -13.45 4.60 -13.42
C GLN A 83 -13.67 6.03 -12.91
N ASP A 84 -13.45 6.28 -11.62
CA ASP A 84 -13.60 7.59 -11.00
C ASP A 84 -12.23 8.27 -10.81
N PRO A 85 -11.96 9.41 -11.51
CA PRO A 85 -10.71 10.14 -11.40
C PRO A 85 -10.36 10.57 -9.96
N LYS A 86 -11.37 10.88 -9.12
CA LYS A 86 -11.14 11.26 -7.72
C LYS A 86 -10.63 10.08 -6.91
N ARG A 87 -11.24 8.90 -7.08
CA ARG A 87 -10.80 7.66 -6.42
C ARG A 87 -9.42 7.23 -6.89
N THR A 88 -9.16 7.35 -8.19
CA THR A 88 -7.84 7.11 -8.77
C THR A 88 -6.79 8.03 -8.14
N ALA A 89 -7.06 9.33 -8.05
CA ALA A 89 -6.14 10.29 -7.44
C ALA A 89 -5.86 9.98 -5.95
N LEU A 90 -6.90 9.61 -5.19
CA LEU A 90 -6.76 9.20 -3.80
C LEU A 90 -5.90 7.93 -3.66
N ALA A 91 -6.11 6.94 -4.53
CA ALA A 91 -5.32 5.72 -4.55
C ALA A 91 -3.83 6.00 -4.81
N PHE A 92 -3.52 6.85 -5.78
CA PHE A 92 -2.15 7.27 -6.07
C PHE A 92 -1.52 8.01 -4.89
N PHE A 93 -2.24 8.97 -4.30
CA PHE A 93 -1.75 9.75 -3.18
C PHE A 93 -1.43 8.87 -1.95
N ILE A 94 -2.37 8.02 -1.56
CA ILE A 94 -2.18 7.10 -0.42
C ILE A 94 -1.00 6.16 -0.68
N ALA A 95 -0.94 5.55 -1.87
CA ALA A 95 0.15 4.65 -2.23
C ALA A 95 1.51 5.35 -2.20
N GLU A 96 1.62 6.58 -2.72
CA GLU A 96 2.87 7.35 -2.71
C GLU A 96 3.32 7.71 -1.29
N VAL A 97 2.40 8.11 -0.42
CA VAL A 97 2.71 8.37 0.99
C VAL A 97 3.24 7.11 1.66
N LEU A 98 2.58 5.97 1.46
CA LEU A 98 3.02 4.69 2.01
C LEU A 98 4.40 4.27 1.46
N GLU A 99 4.63 4.41 0.15
CA GLU A 99 5.90 4.07 -0.46
C GLU A 99 7.08 4.87 0.11
N LYS A 100 6.84 6.16 0.40
CA LYS A 100 7.87 7.06 0.94
C LYS A 100 8.07 6.92 2.45
N SER A 101 7.02 6.54 3.18
CA SER A 101 7.06 6.47 4.65
C SER A 101 7.48 5.10 5.17
N LEU A 102 7.22 4.02 4.43
CA LEU A 102 7.47 2.66 4.89
C LEU A 102 8.79 2.12 4.33
N GLN A 103 9.67 1.66 5.21
CA GLN A 103 10.93 1.06 4.82
C GLN A 103 10.78 -0.43 4.48
N GLU A 104 11.60 -0.93 3.55
CA GLU A 104 11.66 -2.35 3.25
C GLU A 104 12.08 -3.18 4.45
N GLY A 105 11.37 -4.27 4.70
CA GLY A 105 11.67 -5.19 5.79
C GLY A 105 11.30 -4.68 7.19
N ALA A 106 10.79 -3.46 7.32
CA ALA A 106 10.21 -3.02 8.59
C ALA A 106 8.93 -3.80 8.86
N HIS A 107 8.85 -4.42 10.04
CA HIS A 107 7.61 -5.04 10.51
C HIS A 107 6.76 -3.93 11.11
N ILE A 108 5.62 -3.67 10.49
CA ILE A 108 4.72 -2.60 10.90
C ILE A 108 3.36 -3.22 11.19
N GLU A 109 3.19 -3.60 12.45
CA GLU A 109 1.95 -4.23 12.91
C GLU A 109 0.75 -3.29 12.72
N GLY A 110 -0.33 -3.84 12.18
CA GLY A 110 -1.59 -3.11 11.97
C GLY A 110 -1.67 -2.26 10.71
N VAL A 111 -0.56 -1.81 10.10
CA VAL A 111 -0.60 -0.94 8.91
C VAL A 111 -1.26 -1.64 7.72
N PHE A 112 -1.00 -2.93 7.50
CA PHE A 112 -1.62 -3.69 6.42
C PHE A 112 -3.15 -3.66 6.50
N GLY A 113 -3.72 -3.93 7.68
CA GLY A 113 -5.17 -3.90 7.90
C GLY A 113 -5.79 -2.51 7.67
N VAL A 114 -5.11 -1.44 8.08
CA VAL A 114 -5.54 -0.06 7.81
C VAL A 114 -5.61 0.22 6.31
N VAL A 115 -4.61 -0.20 5.56
CA VAL A 115 -4.55 0.02 4.11
C VAL A 115 -5.56 -0.88 3.38
N GLU A 116 -5.77 -2.11 3.83
CA GLU A 116 -6.80 -3.01 3.31
C GLU A 116 -8.21 -2.42 3.51
N GLU A 117 -8.49 -1.81 4.68
CA GLU A 117 -9.72 -1.06 4.93
C GLU A 117 -9.88 0.11 3.94
N ALA A 118 -8.82 0.88 3.71
CA ALA A 118 -8.84 2.00 2.76
C ALA A 118 -9.13 1.54 1.32
N VAL A 119 -8.57 0.41 0.88
CA VAL A 119 -8.88 -0.21 -0.43
C VAL A 119 -10.35 -0.57 -0.53
N ASN A 120 -10.92 -1.18 0.53
CA ASN A 120 -12.32 -1.55 0.56
C ASN A 120 -13.25 -0.31 0.53
N LEU A 121 -12.92 0.74 1.27
CA LEU A 121 -13.69 1.99 1.27
C LEU A 121 -13.60 2.70 -0.10
N LEU A 122 -12.42 2.75 -0.73
CA LEU A 122 -12.27 3.29 -2.08
C LEU A 122 -13.18 2.62 -3.10
N GLU A 123 -13.42 1.32 -2.98
CA GLU A 123 -14.24 0.59 -3.93
C GLU A 123 -15.73 0.63 -3.59
N ASN A 124 -16.10 0.61 -2.30
CA ASN A 124 -17.49 0.34 -1.89
C ASN A 124 -18.23 1.55 -1.33
N ASP A 125 -17.54 2.53 -0.72
CA ASP A 125 -18.17 3.69 -0.09
C ASP A 125 -18.66 4.70 -1.15
N GLU A 126 -19.71 5.45 -0.83
CA GLU A 126 -20.19 6.57 -1.65
C GLU A 126 -19.35 7.84 -1.45
N TYR A 127 -18.83 8.06 -0.24
CA TYR A 127 -18.13 9.28 0.17
C TYR A 127 -16.68 9.00 0.52
N VAL A 128 -15.77 9.30 -0.42
CA VAL A 128 -14.33 9.05 -0.25
C VAL A 128 -13.48 10.32 -0.10
N ALA A 129 -14.11 11.51 -0.04
CA ALA A 129 -13.40 12.79 -0.12
C ALA A 129 -12.27 12.95 0.92
N ASN A 130 -12.49 12.48 2.16
CA ASN A 130 -11.52 12.58 3.26
C ASN A 130 -10.80 11.28 3.58
N LEU A 131 -10.93 10.27 2.74
CA LEU A 131 -10.36 8.95 3.00
C LEU A 131 -8.83 8.98 3.16
N HIS A 132 -8.14 9.84 2.43
CA HIS A 132 -6.70 9.99 2.53
C HIS A 132 -6.27 10.49 3.92
N PHE A 133 -6.95 11.49 4.50
CA PHE A 133 -6.66 11.97 5.86
C PHE A 133 -6.94 10.88 6.90
N TYR A 134 -8.06 10.21 6.78
CA TYR A 134 -8.42 9.10 7.66
C TYR A 134 -7.38 7.97 7.62
N THR A 135 -6.98 7.56 6.41
CA THR A 135 -6.00 6.50 6.22
C THR A 135 -4.64 6.88 6.78
N ILE A 136 -4.15 8.10 6.46
CA ILE A 136 -2.85 8.57 6.95
C ILE A 136 -2.86 8.68 8.47
N ALA A 137 -3.89 9.25 9.08
CA ALA A 137 -3.99 9.35 10.53
C ALA A 137 -3.95 7.96 11.20
N LYS A 138 -4.67 6.98 10.66
CA LYS A 138 -4.61 5.59 11.16
C LYS A 138 -3.24 4.95 10.97
N VAL A 139 -2.57 5.18 9.83
CA VAL A 139 -1.21 4.69 9.59
C VAL A 139 -0.23 5.31 10.58
N VAL A 140 -0.28 6.62 10.79
CA VAL A 140 0.57 7.33 11.77
C VAL A 140 0.33 6.79 13.18
N SER A 141 -0.93 6.52 13.54
CA SER A 141 -1.29 5.89 14.82
C SER A 141 -0.73 4.48 14.94
N ALA A 142 -0.86 3.65 13.90
CA ALA A 142 -0.33 2.28 13.88
C ALA A 142 1.21 2.24 13.96
N LEU A 143 1.87 3.28 13.46
CA LEU A 143 3.32 3.47 13.58
C LEU A 143 3.75 3.96 14.96
N GLY A 144 2.82 4.29 15.87
CA GLY A 144 3.12 4.88 17.18
C GLY A 144 3.64 6.32 17.11
N LEU A 145 3.40 7.02 16.01
CA LEU A 145 3.87 8.39 15.78
C LEU A 145 2.79 9.45 16.07
N MET A 146 1.61 9.02 16.54
CA MET A 146 0.54 9.95 16.87
C MET A 146 0.90 10.69 18.17
N PRO A 147 0.89 12.04 18.18
CA PRO A 147 1.11 12.79 19.41
C PRO A 147 0.03 12.46 20.45
N GLU A 148 0.44 12.39 21.72
CA GLU A 148 -0.52 12.22 22.81
C GLU A 148 -1.50 13.40 22.83
N ASN A 149 -2.79 13.10 22.86
CA ASN A 149 -3.80 14.15 23.01
C ASN A 149 -3.81 14.65 24.46
N PRO A 150 -3.48 15.92 24.76
CA PRO A 150 -3.44 16.44 26.12
C PRO A 150 -4.83 16.49 26.78
N GLY A 151 -5.91 16.26 26.01
CA GLY A 151 -7.30 16.27 26.53
C GLY A 151 -7.84 17.67 26.83
N GLU A 152 -7.10 18.72 26.57
CA GLU A 152 -7.52 20.10 26.82
C GLU A 152 -8.17 20.71 25.57
N VAL A 153 -9.32 21.37 25.77
CA VAL A 153 -10.05 22.01 24.70
C VAL A 153 -9.36 23.31 24.31
N GLY A 154 -9.05 23.46 23.01
CA GLY A 154 -8.47 24.70 22.44
C GLY A 154 -6.95 24.64 22.23
N MET A 155 -6.29 23.54 22.50
CA MET A 155 -4.90 23.33 22.08
C MET A 155 -4.82 22.91 20.61
N SER A 156 -3.81 23.38 19.92
CA SER A 156 -3.52 23.03 18.52
C SER A 156 -2.17 22.30 18.44
N LEU A 157 -2.12 21.24 17.64
CA LEU A 157 -0.88 20.52 17.38
C LEU A 157 0.07 21.34 16.50
N HIS A 158 1.27 21.59 16.98
CA HIS A 158 2.36 22.14 16.18
C HIS A 158 3.01 21.02 15.37
N LEU A 159 2.85 21.09 14.04
CA LEU A 159 3.31 20.00 13.14
C LEU A 159 4.84 19.90 13.02
N GLU A 160 5.58 20.96 13.35
CA GLU A 160 7.04 21.01 13.24
C GLU A 160 7.74 20.24 14.37
N ASP A 161 7.23 20.33 15.57
CA ASP A 161 7.82 19.74 16.79
C ASP A 161 6.95 18.61 17.39
N GLY A 162 5.72 18.46 16.93
CA GLY A 162 4.81 17.41 17.40
C GLY A 162 4.22 17.69 18.78
N GLU A 163 4.32 18.95 19.26
CA GLU A 163 3.77 19.40 20.55
C GLU A 163 2.38 20.02 20.38
N TRP A 164 1.58 19.98 21.48
CA TRP A 164 0.24 20.58 21.51
C TRP A 164 0.28 22.01 22.05
#